data_f62b024a94e5b63266fe686e10b2b633
#
_entry.id   f62b024a94e5b63266fe686e10b2b633
#
_cell.length_a   1.000
_cell.length_b   1.000
_cell.length_c   1.000
_cell.angle_alpha   90.00
_cell.angle_beta   90.00
_cell.angle_gamma   90.00
#
_symmetry.space_group_name_H-M   'P 1'
#
loop_
_entity.id
_entity.type
_entity.pdbx_description
1 polymer ?
#
loop_
_entity_poly.entity_id
_entity_poly.type
_entity_poly.pdbx_seq_one_letter_code
_entity_poly.pdbx_strand_id
1 'polypeptide(L)'
;MKKLASLALALCMIFALAACGGDTTATDPPATEDPRVGLTAYELEDAAVVYLPEGGETYYEEQTDPLPTTQCGVNIGDVNFHLGIIGLDAYEIAGVTLPETVEEFSQRSGPQADVGEGQVFDYDDYGNYCTQFVRDGRDVYYAVRVRDNGTVALAFSCPEGTIENYNPGLWISLVEIN
;
A
#
# COMPACT_ATOMS: atom_id res chain seq x y z
N MET A 1 0.02 -2.48 -52.46
CA MET A 1 0.27 -1.05 -52.30
C MET A 1 0.16 -0.51 -50.86
N LYS A 2 -0.64 -1.13 -49.99
CA LYS A 2 -0.78 -0.67 -48.58
C LYS A 2 0.44 -0.91 -47.66
N LYS A 3 1.28 -1.89 -47.96
CA LYS A 3 2.48 -2.22 -47.15
C LYS A 3 3.70 -1.30 -47.39
N LEU A 4 3.77 -0.65 -48.55
CA LEU A 4 4.85 0.30 -48.88
C LEU A 4 4.64 1.69 -48.25
N ALA A 5 3.40 2.09 -48.01
CA ALA A 5 3.10 3.38 -47.38
C ALA A 5 3.46 3.38 -45.87
N SER A 6 3.30 2.22 -45.19
CA SER A 6 3.67 2.11 -43.77
C SER A 6 5.17 2.11 -43.54
N LEU A 7 5.96 1.59 -44.49
CA LEU A 7 7.42 1.61 -44.40
C LEU A 7 8.00 2.99 -44.61
N ALA A 8 7.39 3.77 -45.51
CA ALA A 8 7.82 5.16 -45.78
C ALA A 8 7.56 6.10 -44.57
N LEU A 9 6.46 5.86 -43.84
CA LEU A 9 6.12 6.67 -42.65
C LEU A 9 7.07 6.36 -41.46
N ALA A 10 7.46 5.10 -41.28
CA ALA A 10 8.42 4.70 -40.25
C ALA A 10 9.83 5.27 -40.52
N LEU A 11 10.22 5.36 -41.80
CA LEU A 11 11.53 5.90 -42.18
C LEU A 11 11.61 7.42 -42.00
N CYS A 12 10.51 8.16 -42.19
CA CYS A 12 10.46 9.60 -41.97
C CYS A 12 10.59 9.98 -40.49
N MET A 13 10.12 9.13 -39.55
CA MET A 13 10.28 9.43 -38.13
C MET A 13 11.72 9.24 -37.62
N ILE A 14 12.50 8.36 -38.24
CA ILE A 14 13.91 8.16 -37.87
C ILE A 14 14.79 9.34 -38.31
N PHE A 15 14.47 10.00 -39.44
CA PHE A 15 15.24 11.18 -39.92
C PHE A 15 14.90 12.48 -39.21
N ALA A 16 13.73 12.61 -38.58
CA ALA A 16 13.35 13.79 -37.81
C ALA A 16 14.12 13.94 -36.48
N LEU A 17 14.71 12.85 -35.98
CA LEU A 17 15.51 12.86 -34.75
C LEU A 17 17.00 13.17 -34.98
N ALA A 18 17.47 13.17 -36.23
CA ALA A 18 18.88 13.41 -36.57
C ALA A 18 19.21 14.86 -36.95
N ALA A 19 18.25 15.78 -37.02
CA ALA A 19 18.43 17.15 -37.52
C ALA A 19 18.46 18.23 -36.42
N CYS A 20 18.41 17.91 -35.16
CA CYS A 20 18.66 18.82 -34.04
C CYS A 20 20.05 18.57 -33.43
N GLY A 21 21.09 18.95 -34.16
CA GLY A 21 22.43 19.16 -33.62
C GLY A 21 22.49 20.54 -32.95
N GLY A 22 21.98 20.64 -31.72
CA GLY A 22 22.20 21.75 -30.82
C GLY A 22 22.56 21.15 -29.46
N ASP A 23 23.53 21.75 -28.75
CA ASP A 23 24.00 21.35 -27.42
C ASP A 23 22.88 20.78 -26.55
N THR A 24 22.80 19.45 -26.51
CA THR A 24 21.98 18.76 -25.51
C THR A 24 22.77 18.80 -24.21
N THR A 25 22.60 19.88 -23.44
CA THR A 25 22.59 19.70 -22.00
C THR A 25 21.58 18.59 -21.78
N ALA A 26 22.06 17.40 -21.34
CA ALA A 26 21.21 16.33 -20.91
C ALA A 26 20.31 16.93 -19.83
N THR A 27 19.04 17.19 -20.18
CA THR A 27 18.04 17.51 -19.17
C THR A 27 17.85 16.19 -18.42
N ASP A 28 18.37 16.12 -17.24
CA ASP A 28 18.04 15.01 -16.32
C ASP A 28 16.52 14.82 -16.37
N PRO A 29 16.04 13.57 -16.44
CA PRO A 29 14.60 13.32 -16.33
C PRO A 29 14.10 14.06 -15.10
N PRO A 30 12.92 14.71 -15.17
CA PRO A 30 12.41 15.45 -14.02
C PRO A 30 12.49 14.57 -12.80
N ALA A 31 13.18 15.05 -11.77
CA ALA A 31 13.31 14.33 -10.53
C ALA A 31 11.89 13.95 -10.08
N THR A 32 11.61 12.68 -9.97
CA THR A 32 10.34 12.19 -9.43
C THR A 32 10.26 12.79 -8.04
N GLU A 33 9.26 13.63 -7.78
CA GLU A 33 9.08 14.22 -6.44
C GLU A 33 8.96 13.08 -5.43
N ASP A 34 9.62 13.22 -4.29
CA ASP A 34 9.52 12.25 -3.22
C ASP A 34 8.05 12.20 -2.76
N PRO A 35 7.37 11.04 -2.85
CA PRO A 35 5.96 10.92 -2.49
C PRO A 35 5.67 11.20 -1.01
N ARG A 36 6.71 11.33 -0.17
CA ARG A 36 6.63 11.68 1.25
C ARG A 36 6.55 13.19 1.50
N VAL A 37 6.72 14.02 0.48
CA VAL A 37 6.67 15.50 0.63
C VAL A 37 5.30 15.91 1.19
N GLY A 38 5.32 16.66 2.31
CA GLY A 38 4.12 17.09 3.01
C GLY A 38 3.53 16.07 3.97
N LEU A 39 4.18 14.92 4.16
CA LEU A 39 3.81 13.93 5.16
C LEU A 39 4.76 13.98 6.37
N THR A 40 4.25 13.57 7.53
CA THR A 40 4.98 13.41 8.78
C THR A 40 5.27 11.94 8.98
N ALA A 41 6.52 11.60 9.36
CA ALA A 41 6.88 10.25 9.76
C ALA A 41 6.42 10.00 11.20
N TYR A 42 5.67 8.93 11.41
CA TYR A 42 5.27 8.43 12.72
C TYR A 42 5.98 7.11 12.98
N GLU A 43 6.85 7.10 13.99
CA GLU A 43 7.52 5.88 14.46
C GLU A 43 6.56 5.11 15.37
N LEU A 44 6.28 3.86 15.03
CA LEU A 44 5.40 2.95 15.77
C LEU A 44 6.27 1.94 16.53
N GLU A 45 6.97 2.42 17.56
CA GLU A 45 7.95 1.67 18.33
C GLU A 45 8.96 0.95 17.37
N ASP A 46 9.26 -0.31 17.64
CA ASP A 46 10.15 -1.12 16.80
C ASP A 46 9.42 -1.78 15.60
N ALA A 47 8.12 -1.52 15.44
CA ALA A 47 7.29 -2.25 14.49
C ALA A 47 7.32 -1.66 13.08
N ALA A 48 7.14 -0.35 12.95
CA ALA A 48 7.01 0.30 11.64
C ALA A 48 7.24 1.81 11.69
N VAL A 49 7.48 2.39 10.50
CA VAL A 49 7.34 3.83 10.26
C VAL A 49 6.24 4.05 9.24
N VAL A 50 5.32 4.97 9.52
CA VAL A 50 4.24 5.35 8.62
C VAL A 50 4.30 6.83 8.29
N TYR A 51 3.94 7.20 7.06
CA TYR A 51 3.99 8.57 6.55
C TYR A 51 2.57 9.07 6.31
N LEU A 52 2.10 9.98 7.15
CA LEU A 52 0.72 10.49 7.15
C LEU A 52 0.71 12.01 7.30
N PRO A 53 -0.43 12.70 7.08
CA PRO A 53 -0.58 14.10 7.45
C PRO A 53 -0.25 14.35 8.92
N GLU A 54 0.16 15.58 9.24
CA GLU A 54 0.48 15.97 10.62
C GLU A 54 -0.74 15.93 11.57
N GLY A 55 -0.48 15.90 12.88
CA GLY A 55 -1.52 16.00 13.93
C GLY A 55 -2.04 14.65 14.42
N GLY A 56 -1.33 13.55 14.12
CA GLY A 56 -1.70 12.22 14.60
C GLY A 56 -1.12 11.86 15.96
N GLU A 57 -1.82 10.97 16.67
CA GLU A 57 -1.38 10.33 17.90
C GLU A 57 -1.13 8.85 17.64
N THR A 58 0.07 8.36 17.96
CA THR A 58 0.45 6.96 17.80
C THR A 58 -0.11 6.10 18.93
N TYR A 59 -0.38 4.83 18.61
CA TYR A 59 -0.65 3.80 19.62
C TYR A 59 0.10 2.51 19.26
N TYR A 60 0.39 1.71 20.28
CA TYR A 60 1.09 0.44 20.16
C TYR A 60 0.58 -0.52 21.23
N GLU A 61 0.32 -1.76 20.84
CA GLU A 61 -0.15 -2.83 21.72
C GLU A 61 0.44 -4.17 21.28
N GLU A 62 1.07 -4.89 22.19
CA GLU A 62 1.46 -6.28 22.01
C GLU A 62 0.45 -7.19 22.67
N GLN A 63 -0.12 -8.11 21.91
CA GLN A 63 -0.93 -9.19 22.42
C GLN A 63 -0.10 -10.47 22.46
N THR A 64 -0.21 -11.21 23.55
CA THR A 64 0.51 -12.49 23.73
C THR A 64 -0.42 -13.68 23.82
N ASP A 65 -1.71 -13.47 24.06
CA ASP A 65 -2.74 -14.51 24.22
C ASP A 65 -3.96 -14.17 23.35
N PRO A 66 -4.45 -15.07 22.49
CA PRO A 66 -3.99 -16.45 22.30
C PRO A 66 -2.73 -16.60 21.42
N LEU A 67 -2.35 -15.57 20.67
CA LEU A 67 -1.19 -15.58 19.77
C LEU A 67 -0.43 -14.25 19.87
N PRO A 68 0.91 -14.27 19.78
CA PRO A 68 1.69 -13.03 19.74
C PRO A 68 1.36 -12.26 18.46
N THR A 69 0.82 -11.06 18.65
CA THR A 69 0.51 -10.13 17.57
C THR A 69 0.81 -8.71 18.03
N THR A 70 1.33 -7.90 17.13
CA THR A 70 1.53 -6.47 17.36
C THR A 70 0.44 -5.69 16.65
N GLN A 71 -0.24 -4.82 17.38
CA GLN A 71 -1.21 -3.88 16.84
C GLN A 71 -0.72 -2.46 17.10
N CYS A 72 -0.57 -1.69 16.05
CA CYS A 72 -0.09 -0.32 16.18
C CYS A 72 -0.72 0.57 15.11
N GLY A 73 -0.57 1.88 15.26
CA GLY A 73 -1.13 2.79 14.29
C GLY A 73 -1.13 4.25 14.71
N VAL A 74 -1.88 5.05 13.97
CA VAL A 74 -2.01 6.50 14.15
C VAL A 74 -3.47 6.91 14.06
N ASN A 75 -3.93 7.70 15.02
CA ASN A 75 -5.23 8.37 14.98
C ASN A 75 -5.02 9.83 14.60
N ILE A 76 -5.73 10.33 13.58
CA ILE A 76 -5.70 11.72 13.14
C ILE A 76 -7.15 12.23 13.08
N GLY A 77 -7.60 12.91 14.13
CA GLY A 77 -9.01 13.32 14.21
C GLY A 77 -9.95 12.13 14.10
N ASP A 78 -10.79 12.11 13.04
CA ASP A 78 -11.78 11.06 12.81
C ASP A 78 -11.24 9.89 11.97
N VAL A 79 -9.98 9.91 11.56
CA VAL A 79 -9.39 8.83 10.77
C VAL A 79 -8.45 7.98 11.62
N ASN A 80 -8.35 6.70 11.26
CA ASN A 80 -7.46 5.77 11.90
C ASN A 80 -6.63 5.04 10.83
N PHE A 81 -5.33 4.96 11.07
CA PHE A 81 -4.40 4.12 10.33
C PHE A 81 -3.90 3.02 11.26
N HIS A 82 -4.14 1.77 10.89
CA HIS A 82 -3.90 0.62 11.74
C HIS A 82 -3.05 -0.43 11.04
N LEU A 83 -2.13 -1.04 11.79
CA LEU A 83 -1.35 -2.20 11.39
C LEU A 83 -1.58 -3.33 12.38
N GLY A 84 -1.82 -4.52 11.85
CA GLY A 84 -1.76 -5.78 12.59
C GLY A 84 -0.62 -6.62 12.05
N ILE A 85 0.40 -6.88 12.88
CA ILE A 85 1.60 -7.62 12.50
C ILE A 85 1.57 -8.97 13.20
N ILE A 86 1.71 -10.05 12.44
CA ILE A 86 1.74 -11.44 12.94
C ILE A 86 3.11 -12.00 12.56
N GLY A 87 3.95 -12.21 13.55
CA GLY A 87 5.28 -12.78 13.36
C GLY A 87 5.26 -14.28 13.06
N LEU A 88 6.38 -14.83 12.60
CA LEU A 88 6.53 -16.25 12.30
C LEU A 88 6.29 -17.13 13.54
N ASP A 89 6.69 -16.67 14.72
CA ASP A 89 6.48 -17.34 16.00
C ASP A 89 4.99 -17.57 16.31
N ALA A 90 4.11 -16.62 15.95
CA ALA A 90 2.68 -16.79 16.10
C ALA A 90 2.13 -17.94 15.23
N TYR A 91 2.65 -18.05 14.00
CA TYR A 91 2.29 -19.16 13.10
C TYR A 91 2.77 -20.50 13.64
N GLU A 92 3.99 -20.55 14.20
CA GLU A 92 4.55 -21.75 14.84
C GLU A 92 3.74 -22.17 16.07
N ILE A 93 3.37 -21.23 16.94
CA ILE A 93 2.52 -21.48 18.10
C ILE A 93 1.14 -21.99 17.70
N ALA A 94 0.55 -21.41 16.66
CA ALA A 94 -0.75 -21.83 16.13
C ALA A 94 -0.70 -23.19 15.41
N GLY A 95 0.48 -23.68 15.05
CA GLY A 95 0.64 -24.90 14.24
C GLY A 95 0.12 -24.73 12.82
N VAL A 96 0.15 -23.51 12.27
CA VAL A 96 -0.31 -23.15 10.92
C VAL A 96 0.89 -22.69 10.09
N THR A 97 0.90 -23.00 8.81
CA THR A 97 1.94 -22.52 7.91
C THR A 97 1.77 -21.04 7.62
N LEU A 98 2.90 -20.33 7.52
CA LEU A 98 2.92 -18.97 6.99
C LEU A 98 2.34 -18.98 5.56
N PRO A 99 1.43 -18.06 5.19
CA PRO A 99 0.96 -17.92 3.82
C PRO A 99 2.13 -17.62 2.88
N GLU A 100 2.14 -18.25 1.70
CA GLU A 100 3.18 -18.02 0.69
C GLU A 100 2.87 -16.80 -0.18
N THR A 101 1.58 -16.45 -0.31
CA THR A 101 1.11 -15.35 -1.16
C THR A 101 0.15 -14.41 -0.44
N VAL A 102 0.01 -13.20 -0.96
CA VAL A 102 -0.95 -12.22 -0.44
C VAL A 102 -2.40 -12.66 -0.66
N GLU A 103 -2.67 -13.42 -1.73
CA GLU A 103 -3.98 -14.01 -2.02
C GLU A 103 -4.37 -15.02 -0.94
N GLU A 104 -3.44 -15.89 -0.56
CA GLU A 104 -3.67 -16.86 0.52
C GLU A 104 -3.91 -16.15 1.85
N PHE A 105 -3.11 -15.14 2.16
CA PHE A 105 -3.28 -14.37 3.40
C PHE A 105 -4.60 -13.60 3.41
N SER A 106 -5.01 -12.99 2.31
CA SER A 106 -6.29 -12.26 2.22
C SER A 106 -7.50 -13.15 2.46
N GLN A 107 -7.46 -14.39 2.00
CA GLN A 107 -8.52 -15.38 2.24
C GLN A 107 -8.63 -15.77 3.73
N ARG A 108 -7.53 -15.72 4.47
CA ARG A 108 -7.50 -16.00 5.92
C ARG A 108 -7.87 -14.78 6.74
N SER A 109 -7.34 -13.60 6.39
CA SER A 109 -7.50 -12.35 7.16
C SER A 109 -8.79 -11.60 6.86
N GLY A 110 -9.31 -11.68 5.63
CA GLY A 110 -10.53 -10.98 5.22
C GLY A 110 -11.74 -11.25 6.13
N PRO A 111 -12.06 -12.52 6.46
CA PRO A 111 -13.15 -12.83 7.39
C PRO A 111 -12.92 -12.27 8.81
N GLN A 112 -11.68 -12.19 9.28
CA GLN A 112 -11.35 -11.64 10.61
C GLN A 112 -11.50 -10.11 10.64
N ALA A 113 -11.27 -9.45 9.49
CA ALA A 113 -11.46 -8.02 9.33
C ALA A 113 -12.92 -7.64 9.03
N ASP A 114 -13.85 -8.60 9.04
CA ASP A 114 -15.25 -8.41 8.62
C ASP A 114 -15.38 -7.77 7.22
N VAL A 115 -14.48 -8.15 6.33
CA VAL A 115 -14.59 -7.81 4.92
C VAL A 115 -15.87 -8.45 4.38
N GLY A 116 -16.79 -7.65 3.87
CA GLY A 116 -18.13 -8.10 3.46
C GLY A 116 -18.09 -9.23 2.44
N GLU A 117 -19.14 -10.06 2.41
CA GLU A 117 -19.28 -11.12 1.41
C GLU A 117 -19.23 -10.53 -0.01
N GLY A 118 -18.47 -11.16 -0.89
CA GLY A 118 -18.32 -10.74 -2.30
C GLY A 118 -17.31 -9.62 -2.54
N GLN A 119 -16.62 -9.14 -1.52
CA GLN A 119 -15.50 -8.23 -1.72
C GLN A 119 -14.32 -8.95 -2.36
N VAL A 120 -13.74 -8.33 -3.38
CA VAL A 120 -12.61 -8.88 -4.12
C VAL A 120 -11.38 -8.06 -3.79
N PHE A 121 -10.28 -8.74 -3.45
CA PHE A 121 -8.97 -8.11 -3.37
C PHE A 121 -8.36 -8.02 -4.75
N ASP A 122 -7.72 -6.89 -5.05
CA ASP A 122 -6.96 -6.67 -6.28
C ASP A 122 -5.80 -5.69 -6.00
N TYR A 123 -4.89 -5.56 -6.98
CA TYR A 123 -3.80 -4.60 -6.88
C TYR A 123 -4.28 -3.21 -7.26
N ASP A 124 -3.95 -2.23 -6.40
CA ASP A 124 -4.16 -0.81 -6.71
C ASP A 124 -3.00 -0.23 -7.55
N ASP A 125 -3.12 1.06 -7.89
CA ASP A 125 -2.11 1.79 -8.68
C ASP A 125 -0.76 1.94 -7.95
N TYR A 126 -0.72 1.71 -6.64
CA TYR A 126 0.48 1.77 -5.80
C TYR A 126 1.10 0.39 -5.53
N GLY A 127 0.49 -0.68 -6.05
CA GLY A 127 0.95 -2.06 -5.90
C GLY A 127 0.53 -2.72 -4.58
N ASN A 128 -0.43 -2.15 -3.85
CA ASN A 128 -0.99 -2.81 -2.68
C ASN A 128 -2.04 -3.84 -3.11
N TYR A 129 -2.00 -5.04 -2.54
CA TYR A 129 -3.08 -6.02 -2.67
C TYR A 129 -4.15 -5.72 -1.63
N CYS A 130 -5.28 -5.17 -2.06
CA CYS A 130 -6.22 -4.48 -1.18
C CYS A 130 -7.68 -4.66 -1.59
N THR A 131 -8.57 -4.23 -0.71
CA THR A 131 -10.01 -4.09 -0.96
C THR A 131 -10.57 -2.89 -0.21
N GLN A 132 -11.74 -2.41 -0.61
CA GLN A 132 -12.46 -1.34 0.08
C GLN A 132 -13.87 -1.81 0.44
N PHE A 133 -14.33 -1.45 1.62
CA PHE A 133 -15.66 -1.78 2.12
C PHE A 133 -16.13 -0.78 3.17
N VAL A 134 -17.42 -0.85 3.50
CA VAL A 134 -18.00 -0.05 4.61
C VAL A 134 -18.23 -0.97 5.80
N ARG A 135 -17.82 -0.52 6.99
CA ARG A 135 -18.07 -1.19 8.26
C ARG A 135 -18.36 -0.18 9.36
N ASP A 136 -19.46 -0.37 10.08
CA ASP A 136 -19.88 0.46 11.22
C ASP A 136 -19.93 1.95 10.91
N GLY A 137 -20.41 2.34 9.70
CA GLY A 137 -20.49 3.73 9.25
C GLY A 137 -19.14 4.35 8.92
N ARG A 138 -18.15 3.53 8.57
CA ARG A 138 -16.82 3.95 8.15
C ARG A 138 -16.45 3.31 6.82
N ASP A 139 -15.86 4.10 5.94
CA ASP A 139 -15.11 3.56 4.81
C ASP A 139 -13.81 2.94 5.34
N VAL A 140 -13.50 1.76 4.85
CA VAL A 140 -12.27 1.04 5.19
C VAL A 140 -11.53 0.70 3.90
N TYR A 141 -10.27 1.09 3.82
CA TYR A 141 -9.30 0.58 2.86
C TYR A 141 -8.43 -0.44 3.58
N TYR A 142 -8.44 -1.68 3.12
CA TYR A 142 -7.76 -2.80 3.77
C TYR A 142 -6.78 -3.46 2.81
N ALA A 143 -5.52 -3.52 3.19
CA ALA A 143 -4.46 -4.15 2.42
C ALA A 143 -3.70 -5.20 3.23
N VAL A 144 -3.07 -6.13 2.52
CA VAL A 144 -2.32 -7.22 3.14
C VAL A 144 -0.94 -7.35 2.52
N ARG A 145 0.03 -7.77 3.34
CA ARG A 145 1.39 -8.09 2.91
C ARG A 145 1.86 -9.40 3.51
N VAL A 146 2.62 -10.17 2.74
CA VAL A 146 3.34 -11.36 3.19
C VAL A 146 4.83 -11.05 3.18
N ARG A 147 5.54 -11.47 4.22
CA ARG A 147 6.97 -11.28 4.43
C ARG A 147 7.59 -12.62 4.83
N ASP A 148 8.91 -12.74 4.68
CA ASP A 148 9.63 -13.97 5.07
C ASP A 148 9.47 -14.31 6.56
N ASN A 149 9.25 -13.29 7.39
CA ASN A 149 9.15 -13.41 8.86
C ASN A 149 7.74 -13.19 9.41
N GLY A 150 6.71 -13.16 8.58
CA GLY A 150 5.33 -12.94 9.04
C GLY A 150 4.41 -12.28 8.02
N THR A 151 3.27 -11.84 8.49
CA THR A 151 2.26 -11.16 7.69
C THR A 151 1.85 -9.84 8.32
N VAL A 152 1.37 -8.92 7.49
CA VAL A 152 0.89 -7.62 7.93
C VAL A 152 -0.47 -7.32 7.28
N ALA A 153 -1.43 -6.97 8.11
CA ALA A 153 -2.68 -6.37 7.70
C ALA A 153 -2.60 -4.86 7.96
N LEU A 154 -2.97 -4.07 6.97
CA LEU A 154 -2.97 -2.61 7.03
C LEU A 154 -4.38 -2.11 6.76
N ALA A 155 -4.88 -1.24 7.60
CA ALA A 155 -6.21 -0.66 7.43
C ALA A 155 -6.15 0.87 7.59
N PHE A 156 -6.75 1.56 6.67
CA PHE A 156 -7.11 2.97 6.83
C PHE A 156 -8.62 3.05 6.95
N SER A 157 -9.12 3.81 7.91
CA SER A 157 -10.56 4.02 8.05
C SER A 157 -10.91 5.47 8.31
N CYS A 158 -12.00 5.93 7.69
CA CYS A 158 -12.53 7.29 7.82
C CYS A 158 -14.07 7.25 7.89
N PRO A 159 -14.74 8.35 8.23
CA PRO A 159 -16.20 8.41 8.17
C PRO A 159 -16.73 8.00 6.80
N GLU A 160 -17.85 7.25 6.77
CA GLU A 160 -18.47 6.77 5.53
C GLU A 160 -18.71 7.91 4.53
N GLY A 161 -18.38 7.66 3.26
CA GLY A 161 -18.51 8.61 2.16
C GLY A 161 -17.41 9.68 2.11
N THR A 162 -16.31 9.52 2.86
CA THR A 162 -15.24 10.53 2.87
C THR A 162 -13.89 10.01 2.36
N ILE A 163 -13.79 8.75 1.96
CA ILE A 163 -12.51 8.12 1.58
C ILE A 163 -11.82 8.83 0.40
N GLU A 164 -12.59 9.44 -0.49
CA GLU A 164 -12.08 10.19 -1.64
C GLU A 164 -11.28 11.46 -1.25
N ASN A 165 -11.42 11.92 -0.01
CA ASN A 165 -10.65 13.06 0.53
C ASN A 165 -9.23 12.66 0.95
N TYR A 166 -8.89 11.37 0.90
CA TYR A 166 -7.65 10.80 1.39
C TYR A 166 -6.95 10.00 0.28
N ASN A 167 -5.69 9.66 0.50
CA ASN A 167 -4.93 8.79 -0.40
C ASN A 167 -4.40 7.56 0.35
N PRO A 168 -5.28 6.67 0.84
CA PRO A 168 -4.86 5.54 1.66
C PRO A 168 -3.92 4.58 0.93
N GLY A 169 -4.09 4.39 -0.38
CA GLY A 169 -3.23 3.55 -1.19
C GLY A 169 -1.78 4.05 -1.19
N LEU A 170 -1.57 5.34 -1.42
CA LEU A 170 -0.24 5.95 -1.32
C LEU A 170 0.35 5.78 0.08
N TRP A 171 -0.40 6.14 1.13
CA TRP A 171 0.12 6.08 2.49
C TRP A 171 0.50 4.66 2.91
N ILE A 172 -0.33 3.67 2.55
CA ILE A 172 -0.02 2.26 2.80
C ILE A 172 1.23 1.83 2.02
N SER A 173 1.40 2.26 0.76
CA SER A 173 2.57 1.90 -0.03
C SER A 173 3.89 2.41 0.56
N LEU A 174 3.85 3.49 1.32
CA LEU A 174 4.99 4.13 1.97
C LEU A 174 5.35 3.52 3.33
N VAL A 175 4.55 2.60 3.87
CA VAL A 175 4.83 1.98 5.19
C VAL A 175 6.11 1.16 5.14
N GLU A 176 7.02 1.48 6.05
CA GLU A 176 8.27 0.76 6.30
C GLU A 176 8.08 -0.12 7.54
N ILE A 177 8.20 -1.43 7.38
CA ILE A 177 8.04 -2.41 8.47
C ILE A 177 9.41 -2.96 8.83
N ASN A 178 9.76 -2.90 10.11
CA ASN A 178 11.04 -3.29 10.68
C ASN A 178 11.21 -4.82 10.80
#